data_e8b7d72f10313a64405e1278eb618892
#
_entry.id   e8b7d72f10313a64405e1278eb618892
#
_cell.length_a   1.000
_cell.length_b   1.000
_cell.length_c   1.000
_cell.angle_alpha   90.00
_cell.angle_beta   90.00
_cell.angle_gamma   90.00
#
_symmetry.space_group_name_H-M   'P 1'
#
loop_
_entity.id
_entity.type
_entity.pdbx_description
1 polymer ?
#
loop_
_entity_poly.entity_id
_entity_poly.type
_entity_poly.pdbx_seq_one_letter_code
_entity_poly.pdbx_strand_id
1 'polypeptide(L)'
;MTAPKFGIAVGGDYTKQTENINNIATTKDGGETWQIQASGKNGGYKTCVKIRPKSKGKDIIAVGDQNIEFSSDYGKTWKTISQEKNLYVCEWIDENSLVFAGKNRILKAIFK
;
A
#
# COMPACT_ATOMS: atom_id res chain seq x y z
N MET A 1 13.45 14.95 -13.84
CA MET A 1 13.10 13.65 -13.40
C MET A 1 12.07 13.08 -14.31
N THR A 2 12.32 11.95 -14.71
CA THR A 2 11.24 11.27 -15.32
C THR A 2 10.29 10.87 -14.23
N ALA A 3 9.18 11.50 -14.21
CA ALA A 3 8.12 10.96 -13.42
C ALA A 3 7.92 9.52 -13.86
N PRO A 4 8.02 8.59 -12.98
CA PRO A 4 7.65 7.25 -13.34
C PRO A 4 6.20 7.30 -13.78
N LYS A 5 5.92 6.62 -14.85
CA LYS A 5 4.55 6.51 -15.33
C LYS A 5 3.74 5.51 -14.50
N PHE A 6 4.43 4.81 -13.61
CA PHE A 6 3.78 3.86 -12.71
C PHE A 6 3.11 4.60 -11.55
N GLY A 7 1.91 4.18 -11.23
CA GLY A 7 1.19 4.67 -10.08
C GLY A 7 0.31 3.59 -9.50
N ILE A 8 -0.14 3.81 -8.26
CA ILE A 8 -1.00 2.86 -7.58
C ILE A 8 -2.07 3.60 -6.78
N ALA A 9 -3.26 3.04 -6.78
CA ALA A 9 -4.38 3.53 -5.98
C ALA A 9 -4.92 2.36 -5.14
N VAL A 10 -5.21 2.65 -3.90
CA VAL A 10 -5.82 1.68 -2.99
C VAL A 10 -7.04 2.31 -2.35
N GLY A 11 -7.93 1.48 -1.83
CA GLY A 11 -9.12 2.00 -1.18
C GLY A 11 -10.01 0.87 -0.71
N GLY A 12 -11.28 1.01 -0.98
CA GLY A 12 -12.30 0.06 -0.58
C GLY A 12 -13.40 0.77 0.19
N ASP A 13 -14.25 -0.02 0.82
CA ASP A 13 -15.38 0.48 1.59
C ASP A 13 -15.07 0.34 3.07
N TYR A 14 -14.96 1.47 3.79
CA TYR A 14 -14.62 1.43 5.21
C TYR A 14 -15.68 0.72 6.05
N THR A 15 -16.90 0.57 5.54
CA THR A 15 -17.95 -0.16 6.23
C THR A 15 -17.85 -1.67 6.01
N LYS A 16 -16.97 -2.09 5.09
CA LYS A 16 -16.73 -3.49 4.76
C LYS A 16 -15.24 -3.72 4.63
N GLN A 17 -14.50 -3.53 5.70
CA GLN A 17 -13.03 -3.46 5.66
C GLN A 17 -12.37 -4.78 5.31
N THR A 18 -13.05 -5.90 5.48
CA THR A 18 -12.51 -7.20 5.06
C THR A 18 -12.76 -7.52 3.59
N GLU A 19 -13.58 -6.74 2.91
CA GLU A 19 -13.83 -6.93 1.49
C GLU A 19 -12.60 -6.51 0.69
N ASN A 20 -12.12 -7.40 -0.17
CA ASN A 20 -10.86 -7.22 -0.89
C ASN A 20 -11.01 -7.28 -2.40
N ILE A 21 -12.18 -6.93 -2.90
CA ILE A 21 -12.50 -6.99 -4.33
C ILE A 21 -12.34 -5.58 -4.93
N ASN A 22 -11.61 -5.49 -6.04
CA ASN A 22 -11.46 -4.25 -6.82
C ASN A 22 -10.95 -3.05 -5.99
N ASN A 23 -10.11 -3.30 -5.01
CA ASN A 23 -9.64 -2.25 -4.11
C ASN A 23 -8.20 -1.81 -4.36
N ILE A 24 -7.51 -2.41 -5.33
CA ILE A 24 -6.15 -2.04 -5.70
C ILE A 24 -6.08 -1.90 -7.23
N ALA A 25 -5.53 -0.80 -7.72
CA ALA A 25 -5.34 -0.60 -9.14
C ALA A 25 -3.99 0.03 -9.41
N THR A 26 -3.37 -0.34 -10.52
CA THR A 26 -2.09 0.22 -10.94
C THR A 26 -2.18 0.79 -12.35
N THR A 27 -1.33 1.75 -12.64
CA THR A 27 -1.18 2.32 -13.96
C THR A 27 0.29 2.26 -14.39
N LYS A 28 0.53 2.10 -15.67
CA LYS A 28 1.87 2.13 -16.26
C LYS A 28 2.04 3.31 -17.23
N ASP A 29 1.00 4.08 -17.43
CA ASP A 29 0.97 5.15 -18.43
C ASP A 29 0.59 6.51 -17.86
N GLY A 30 0.94 6.72 -16.59
CA GLY A 30 0.72 8.01 -15.93
C GLY A 30 -0.72 8.29 -15.58
N GLY A 31 -1.54 7.25 -15.45
CA GLY A 31 -2.93 7.40 -15.03
C GLY A 31 -3.95 7.36 -16.15
N GLU A 32 -3.52 7.18 -17.40
CA GLU A 32 -4.45 7.10 -18.52
C GLU A 32 -5.27 5.82 -18.50
N THR A 33 -4.64 4.69 -18.18
CA THR A 33 -5.35 3.42 -18.02
C THR A 33 -4.96 2.77 -16.70
N TRP A 34 -5.88 2.01 -16.11
CA TRP A 34 -5.69 1.37 -14.82
C TRP A 34 -6.07 -0.09 -14.90
N GLN A 35 -5.32 -0.93 -14.20
CA GLN A 35 -5.59 -2.35 -14.10
C GLN A 35 -5.82 -2.72 -12.65
N ILE A 36 -6.87 -3.50 -12.40
CA ILE A 36 -7.13 -4.04 -11.06
C ILE A 36 -6.07 -5.10 -10.75
N GLN A 37 -5.53 -5.04 -9.55
CA GLN A 37 -4.52 -5.98 -9.08
C GLN A 37 -5.00 -6.70 -7.83
N ALA A 38 -4.65 -7.98 -7.71
CA ALA A 38 -4.85 -8.78 -6.51
C ALA A 38 -6.29 -8.76 -5.97
N SER A 39 -7.29 -8.63 -6.85
CA SER A 39 -8.69 -8.66 -6.44
C SER A 39 -9.00 -10.02 -5.83
N GLY A 40 -9.54 -10.02 -4.60
CA GLY A 40 -9.78 -11.23 -3.84
C GLY A 40 -8.54 -11.84 -3.20
N LYS A 41 -7.38 -11.20 -3.32
CA LYS A 41 -6.09 -11.75 -2.88
C LYS A 41 -5.27 -10.76 -2.08
N ASN A 42 -5.92 -9.89 -1.34
CA ASN A 42 -5.24 -8.91 -0.47
C ASN A 42 -6.00 -8.80 0.85
N GLY A 43 -5.48 -7.97 1.75
CA GLY A 43 -6.02 -7.85 3.09
C GLY A 43 -7.21 -6.91 3.25
N GLY A 44 -7.74 -6.39 2.15
CA GLY A 44 -8.95 -5.57 2.18
C GLY A 44 -8.67 -4.08 2.20
N TYR A 45 -9.55 -3.33 2.86
CA TYR A 45 -9.55 -1.88 2.86
C TYR A 45 -8.21 -1.26 3.28
N LYS A 46 -7.76 -0.26 2.52
CA LYS A 46 -6.52 0.46 2.79
C LYS A 46 -6.79 1.96 2.80
N THR A 47 -6.06 2.67 3.63
CA THR A 47 -6.18 4.13 3.77
C THR A 47 -4.98 4.88 3.23
N CYS A 48 -3.85 4.21 3.05
CA CYS A 48 -2.64 4.87 2.56
C CYS A 48 -1.75 3.85 1.85
N VAL A 49 -1.13 4.29 0.77
CA VAL A 49 -0.16 3.48 0.03
C VAL A 49 1.03 4.35 -0.32
N LYS A 50 2.25 3.80 -0.19
CA LYS A 50 3.49 4.52 -0.50
C LYS A 50 4.47 3.60 -1.19
N ILE A 51 5.06 4.09 -2.26
CA ILE A 51 6.10 3.38 -3.00
C ILE A 51 7.43 3.59 -2.27
N ARG A 52 8.18 2.50 -2.08
CA ARG A 52 9.49 2.55 -1.43
C ARG A 52 10.46 3.38 -2.26
N PRO A 53 11.20 4.31 -1.63
CA PRO A 53 12.18 5.11 -2.37
C PRO A 53 13.18 4.23 -3.12
N LYS A 54 13.52 4.64 -4.33
CA LYS A 54 14.46 3.97 -5.23
C LYS A 54 13.97 2.63 -5.80
N SER A 55 12.79 2.17 -5.46
CA SER A 55 12.26 0.91 -5.99
C SER A 55 11.58 1.05 -7.34
N LYS A 56 11.28 2.28 -7.75
CA LYS A 56 10.61 2.59 -9.03
C LYS A 56 9.24 1.92 -9.18
N GLY A 57 8.57 1.69 -8.07
CA GLY A 57 7.25 1.07 -8.05
C GLY A 57 7.26 -0.40 -7.71
N LYS A 58 8.43 -1.03 -7.64
CA LYS A 58 8.52 -2.45 -7.37
C LYS A 58 8.08 -2.79 -5.94
N ASP A 59 8.54 -2.02 -4.96
CA ASP A 59 8.27 -2.26 -3.55
C ASP A 59 7.26 -1.24 -3.04
N ILE A 60 6.16 -1.71 -2.48
CA ILE A 60 5.04 -0.86 -2.10
C ILE A 60 4.50 -1.31 -0.74
N ILE A 61 4.26 -0.33 0.13
CA ILE A 61 3.60 -0.55 1.42
C ILE A 61 2.17 -0.01 1.33
N ALA A 62 1.23 -0.74 1.89
CA ALA A 62 -0.14 -0.28 2.05
C ALA A 62 -0.60 -0.54 3.48
N VAL A 63 -1.24 0.45 4.08
CA VAL A 63 -1.72 0.36 5.45
C VAL A 63 -3.21 0.68 5.49
N GLY A 64 -3.90 0.00 6.37
CA GLY A 64 -5.30 0.25 6.68
C GLY A 64 -5.57 -0.12 8.12
N ASP A 65 -6.81 0.09 8.53
CA ASP A 65 -7.22 -0.14 9.91
C ASP A 65 -6.99 -1.58 10.37
N GLN A 66 -6.97 -2.54 9.45
CA GLN A 66 -6.92 -3.97 9.78
C GLN A 66 -5.52 -4.57 9.70
N ASN A 67 -4.64 -4.04 8.86
CA ASN A 67 -3.34 -4.67 8.63
C ASN A 67 -2.41 -3.77 7.83
N ILE A 68 -1.15 -4.22 7.74
CA ILE A 68 -0.13 -3.63 6.87
C ILE A 68 0.27 -4.69 5.86
N GLU A 69 0.28 -4.34 4.58
CA GLU A 69 0.66 -5.24 3.51
C GLU A 69 1.79 -4.68 2.68
N PHE A 70 2.59 -5.58 2.12
CA PHE A 70 3.74 -5.25 1.30
C PHE A 70 3.68 -5.99 -0.03
N SER A 71 3.98 -5.29 -1.11
CA SER A 71 4.15 -5.88 -2.43
C SER A 71 5.59 -5.65 -2.91
N SER A 72 6.20 -6.67 -3.50
CA SER A 72 7.52 -6.56 -4.11
C SER A 72 7.48 -6.82 -5.61
N ASP A 73 6.31 -6.72 -6.22
CA ASP A 73 6.10 -7.01 -7.64
C ASP A 73 5.16 -6.02 -8.31
N TYR A 74 5.32 -4.73 -7.99
CA TYR A 74 4.53 -3.64 -8.59
C TYR A 74 3.04 -3.71 -8.25
N GLY A 75 2.71 -4.26 -7.08
CA GLY A 75 1.32 -4.34 -6.63
C GLY A 75 0.54 -5.53 -7.15
N LYS A 76 1.18 -6.46 -7.85
CA LYS A 76 0.50 -7.62 -8.39
C LYS A 76 0.11 -8.63 -7.32
N THR A 77 0.98 -8.83 -6.33
CA THR A 77 0.69 -9.70 -5.19
C THR A 77 1.04 -8.98 -3.90
N TRP A 78 0.36 -9.33 -2.84
CA TRP A 78 0.49 -8.66 -1.54
C TRP A 78 0.63 -9.68 -0.43
N LYS A 79 1.47 -9.34 0.55
CA LYS A 79 1.69 -10.16 1.73
C LYS A 79 1.40 -9.32 2.96
N THR A 80 0.59 -9.84 3.86
CA THR A 80 0.37 -9.20 5.16
C THR A 80 1.64 -9.34 5.99
N ILE A 81 2.25 -8.22 6.35
CA ILE A 81 3.47 -8.22 7.15
C ILE A 81 3.21 -7.85 8.60
N SER A 82 2.03 -7.33 8.91
CA SER A 82 1.63 -7.03 10.27
C SER A 82 0.11 -6.96 10.36
N GLN A 83 -0.43 -7.42 11.46
CA GLN A 83 -1.85 -7.30 11.76
C GLN A 83 -2.12 -6.19 12.78
N GLU A 84 -1.22 -5.23 12.89
CA GLU A 84 -1.44 -4.04 13.70
C GLU A 84 -2.68 -3.29 13.22
N LYS A 85 -3.51 -2.88 14.15
CA LYS A 85 -4.76 -2.20 13.85
C LYS A 85 -4.67 -0.73 14.21
N ASN A 86 -5.61 0.06 13.67
CA ASN A 86 -5.74 1.49 13.98
C ASN A 86 -4.54 2.31 13.50
N LEU A 87 -3.88 1.86 12.43
CA LEU A 87 -2.88 2.66 11.71
C LEU A 87 -3.49 3.07 10.38
N TYR A 88 -3.37 4.34 10.02
CA TYR A 88 -4.10 4.90 8.89
C TYR A 88 -3.22 5.51 7.82
N VAL A 89 -2.04 5.98 8.18
CA VAL A 89 -1.12 6.62 7.23
C VAL A 89 0.28 6.07 7.42
N CYS A 90 1.09 6.18 6.39
CA CYS A 90 2.49 5.79 6.44
C CYS A 90 3.32 6.72 5.58
N GLU A 91 4.62 6.79 5.88
CA GLU A 91 5.57 7.56 5.10
C GLU A 91 6.94 6.92 5.20
N TRP A 92 7.63 6.83 4.09
CA TRP A 92 9.03 6.39 4.07
C TRP A 92 9.92 7.52 4.57
N ILE A 93 10.77 7.22 5.55
CA ILE A 93 11.80 8.15 6.02
C ILE A 93 13.00 8.07 5.09
N ASP A 94 13.38 6.87 4.72
CA ASP A 94 14.38 6.56 3.71
C ASP A 94 14.03 5.21 3.09
N GLU A 95 14.92 4.64 2.27
CA GLU A 95 14.61 3.41 1.55
C GLU A 95 14.47 2.16 2.45
N ASN A 96 14.84 2.28 3.73
CA ASN A 96 14.78 1.14 4.65
C ASN A 96 13.96 1.41 5.92
N SER A 97 13.41 2.59 6.05
CA SER A 97 12.70 2.98 7.27
C SER A 97 11.35 3.61 6.95
N LEU A 98 10.35 3.21 7.71
CA LEU A 98 8.98 3.73 7.59
C LEU A 98 8.47 4.20 8.94
N VAL A 99 7.56 5.15 8.91
CA VAL A 99 6.76 5.51 10.06
C VAL A 99 5.30 5.34 9.72
N PHE A 100 4.53 4.82 10.67
CA PHE A 100 3.09 4.68 10.58
C PHE A 100 2.44 5.50 11.67
N ALA A 101 1.30 6.08 11.38
CA ALA A 101 0.53 6.82 12.37
C ALA A 101 -0.94 6.45 12.28
N GLY A 102 -1.60 6.50 13.41
CA GLY A 102 -3.01 6.17 13.49
C GLY A 102 -3.63 6.79 14.73
N LYS A 103 -4.65 6.12 15.25
CA LYS A 103 -5.37 6.64 16.43
C LYS A 103 -4.49 6.46 17.67
N ASN A 104 -3.94 7.59 18.18
CA ASN A 104 -3.10 7.64 19.37
C ASN A 104 -1.86 6.73 19.29
N ARG A 105 -1.34 6.54 18.06
CA ARG A 105 -0.21 5.65 17.84
C ARG A 105 0.74 6.18 16.79
N ILE A 106 2.02 5.98 17.03
CA ILE A 106 3.07 6.17 16.03
C ILE A 106 3.98 4.95 16.13
N LEU A 107 4.28 4.35 14.98
CA LEU A 107 5.07 3.12 14.93
C LEU A 107 6.14 3.29 13.86
N LYS A 108 7.38 2.91 14.18
CA LYS A 108 8.48 2.93 13.22
C LYS A 108 8.85 1.50 12.85
N ALA A 109 9.06 1.27 11.56
CA ALA A 109 9.48 -0.03 11.04
C ALA A 109 10.77 0.10 10.26
N ILE A 110 11.62 -0.91 10.36
CA ILE A 110 12.88 -1.00 9.63
C ILE A 110 12.81 -2.21 8.70
N PHE A 111 13.08 -1.97 7.42
CA PHE A 111 13.23 -3.03 6.44
C PHE A 111 14.70 -3.40 6.31
N LYS A 112 14.98 -4.68 6.30
CA LYS A 112 16.35 -5.17 6.16
C LYS A 112 16.58 -5.85 4.84
#